data_82b0fd12c2a1cca9a7998e9cc3b481e6
#
_entry.id   82b0fd12c2a1cca9a7998e9cc3b481e6
#
_cell.length_a   1.000
_cell.length_b   1.000
_cell.length_c   1.000
_cell.angle_alpha   90.00
_cell.angle_beta   90.00
_cell.angle_gamma   90.00
#
_symmetry.space_group_name_H-M   'P 1'
#
loop_
_entity.id
_entity.type
_entity.pdbx_description
1 polymer ?
#
loop_
_entity_poly.entity_id
_entity_poly.type
_entity_poly.pdbx_seq_one_letter_code
_entity_poly.pdbx_strand_id
1 'polypeptide(L)'
;MLRTLHPPIEARRSGWLRVSELHEIYWEESGNPAGKPVVFLHGGPGGGTDARMRRFFDPARYRIVLFDQRGCGQSRPHASLIDNTTLHLVADIERLREFLGIERWQVFGGSWGSTLALAYAQEHPERV
;
A
#
# COMPACT_ATOMS: atom_id res chain seq x y z
N MET A 1 -24.49 -10.73 -14.18
CA MET A 1 -24.36 -10.80 -12.70
C MET A 1 -23.37 -9.76 -12.21
N LEU A 2 -23.80 -8.97 -11.26
CA LEU A 2 -22.92 -7.98 -10.67
C LEU A 2 -21.89 -8.67 -9.75
N ARG A 3 -20.62 -8.31 -9.92
CA ARG A 3 -19.59 -8.75 -8.99
C ARG A 3 -19.63 -7.87 -7.76
N THR A 4 -19.62 -8.50 -6.59
CA THR A 4 -19.53 -7.79 -5.33
C THR A 4 -18.08 -7.87 -4.81
N LEU A 5 -17.77 -7.03 -3.84
CA LEU A 5 -16.51 -7.15 -3.13
C LEU A 5 -16.45 -8.48 -2.35
N HIS A 6 -15.25 -8.96 -2.07
CA HIS A 6 -15.09 -10.11 -1.19
C HIS A 6 -15.61 -9.78 0.22
N PRO A 7 -15.94 -10.78 1.03
CA PRO A 7 -16.41 -10.52 2.40
C PRO A 7 -15.41 -9.70 3.22
N PRO A 8 -15.90 -8.91 4.20
CA PRO A 8 -15.00 -8.16 5.08
C PRO A 8 -14.04 -9.07 5.84
N ILE A 9 -12.79 -8.63 5.96
CA ILE A 9 -11.76 -9.33 6.74
C ILE A 9 -11.02 -8.35 7.63
N GLU A 10 -10.40 -8.89 8.69
CA GLU A 10 -9.57 -8.11 9.59
C GLU A 10 -8.12 -8.09 9.12
N ALA A 11 -7.38 -7.07 9.53
CA ALA A 11 -5.95 -7.05 9.34
C ALA A 11 -5.31 -8.14 10.21
N ARG A 12 -4.42 -8.93 9.63
CA ARG A 12 -3.69 -9.96 10.36
C ARG A 12 -2.56 -9.35 11.19
N ARG A 13 -1.94 -8.30 10.69
CA ARG A 13 -0.97 -7.50 11.40
C ARG A 13 -0.93 -6.09 10.82
N SER A 14 -0.48 -5.15 11.63
CA SER A 14 -0.39 -3.75 11.23
C SER A 14 0.66 -3.04 12.09
N GLY A 15 1.04 -1.83 11.68
CA GLY A 15 1.97 -1.03 12.43
C GLY A 15 2.39 0.22 11.66
N TRP A 16 3.45 0.84 12.15
CA TRP A 16 4.04 2.00 11.51
C TRP A 16 5.48 1.67 11.14
N LEU A 17 5.86 2.03 9.92
CA LEU A 17 7.23 1.88 9.43
C LEU A 17 7.86 3.26 9.29
N ARG A 18 8.97 3.49 9.96
CA ARG A 18 9.73 4.72 9.79
C ARG A 18 10.45 4.69 8.44
N VAL A 19 10.13 5.66 7.58
CA VAL A 19 10.71 5.78 6.24
C VAL A 19 11.67 6.97 6.12
N SER A 20 11.64 7.89 7.08
CA SER A 20 12.57 9.02 7.17
C SER A 20 12.60 9.52 8.61
N GLU A 21 13.44 10.53 8.89
CA GLU A 21 13.47 11.14 10.23
C GLU A 21 12.12 11.74 10.62
N LEU A 22 11.36 12.26 9.64
CA LEU A 22 10.08 12.91 9.86
C LEU A 22 8.90 11.95 9.73
N HIS A 23 8.95 11.01 8.76
CA HIS A 23 7.77 10.26 8.34
C HIS A 23 7.75 8.81 8.82
N GLU A 24 6.57 8.41 9.31
CA GLU A 24 6.22 7.01 9.54
C GLU A 24 4.96 6.71 8.74
N ILE A 25 4.96 5.63 7.96
CA ILE A 25 3.79 5.22 7.21
C ILE A 25 3.06 4.09 7.95
N TYR A 26 1.73 4.20 8.02
CA TYR A 26 0.88 3.13 8.54
C TYR A 26 0.72 2.06 7.47
N TRP A 27 0.86 0.81 7.85
CA TRP A 27 0.67 -0.32 6.96
C TRP A 27 -0.13 -1.42 7.65
N GLU A 28 -0.78 -2.25 6.83
CA GLU A 28 -1.43 -3.45 7.33
C GLU A 28 -1.33 -4.58 6.30
N GLU A 29 -1.42 -5.80 6.81
CA GLU A 29 -1.41 -7.01 6.00
C GLU A 29 -2.61 -7.86 6.36
N SER A 30 -3.31 -8.35 5.34
CA SER A 30 -4.49 -9.20 5.51
C SER A 30 -4.47 -10.32 4.47
N GLY A 31 -5.43 -11.23 4.57
CA GLY A 31 -5.55 -12.36 3.65
C GLY A 31 -4.59 -13.49 3.96
N ASN A 32 -4.16 -14.20 2.91
CA ASN A 32 -3.32 -15.39 3.03
C ASN A 32 -1.84 -15.00 3.13
N PRO A 33 -1.16 -15.28 4.25
CA PRO A 33 0.27 -14.96 4.40
C PRO A 33 1.18 -15.68 3.42
N ALA A 34 0.72 -16.80 2.85
CA ALA A 34 1.45 -17.55 1.83
C ALA A 34 0.92 -17.26 0.42
N GLY A 35 -0.01 -16.33 0.28
CA GLY A 35 -0.62 -15.99 -0.99
C GLY A 35 0.24 -15.07 -1.85
N LYS A 36 -0.26 -14.77 -3.04
CA LYS A 36 0.40 -13.84 -3.95
C LYS A 36 0.40 -12.44 -3.36
N PRO A 37 1.57 -11.81 -3.18
CA PRO A 37 1.62 -10.47 -2.61
C PRO A 37 1.01 -9.43 -3.56
N VAL A 38 0.19 -8.54 -3.02
CA VAL A 38 -0.34 -7.38 -3.72
C VAL A 38 -0.28 -6.17 -2.81
N VAL A 39 0.20 -5.04 -3.33
CA VAL A 39 0.16 -3.77 -2.63
C VAL A 39 -0.87 -2.86 -3.29
N PHE A 40 -1.71 -2.25 -2.48
CA PHE A 40 -2.72 -1.29 -2.92
C PHE A 40 -2.24 0.14 -2.69
N LEU A 41 -2.25 0.93 -3.75
CA LEU A 41 -1.87 2.34 -3.71
C LEU A 41 -3.15 3.19 -3.79
N HIS A 42 -3.50 3.84 -2.68
CA HIS A 42 -4.74 4.60 -2.59
C HIS A 42 -4.72 5.86 -3.45
N GLY A 43 -5.91 6.37 -3.71
CA GLY A 43 -6.10 7.58 -4.49
C GLY A 43 -5.95 8.86 -3.69
N GLY A 44 -6.35 9.92 -4.28
CA GLY A 44 -6.25 11.25 -3.77
C GLY A 44 -5.55 12.15 -4.77
N PRO A 45 -4.35 12.67 -4.46
CA PRO A 45 -3.51 12.41 -3.28
C PRO A 45 -4.19 12.80 -1.97
N GLY A 46 -3.80 12.13 -0.88
CA GLY A 46 -4.29 12.43 0.47
C GLY A 46 -5.48 11.59 0.94
N GLY A 47 -5.94 10.62 0.13
CA GLY A 47 -7.13 9.84 0.45
C GLY A 47 -6.96 8.88 1.62
N GLY A 48 -5.82 8.22 1.73
CA GLY A 48 -5.62 7.16 2.72
C GLY A 48 -6.35 5.86 2.36
N THR A 49 -6.19 4.85 3.18
CA THR A 49 -6.84 3.55 3.01
C THR A 49 -7.92 3.34 4.07
N ASP A 50 -8.82 2.40 3.81
CA ASP A 50 -9.81 1.93 4.78
C ASP A 50 -10.00 0.42 4.63
N ALA A 51 -10.76 -0.17 5.56
CA ALA A 51 -10.97 -1.62 5.60
C ALA A 51 -11.67 -2.17 4.34
N ARG A 52 -12.43 -1.34 3.64
CA ARG A 52 -13.13 -1.74 2.42
C ARG A 52 -12.15 -2.15 1.32
N MET A 53 -10.98 -1.56 1.29
CA MET A 53 -9.98 -1.83 0.25
C MET A 53 -9.40 -3.24 0.35
N ARG A 54 -9.45 -3.87 1.52
CA ARG A 54 -9.08 -5.28 1.68
C ARG A 54 -9.97 -6.20 0.84
N ARG A 55 -11.18 -5.77 0.58
CA ARG A 55 -12.21 -6.57 -0.08
C ARG A 55 -12.09 -6.61 -1.61
N PHE A 56 -11.12 -5.89 -2.18
CA PHE A 56 -10.87 -5.92 -3.62
C PHE A 56 -10.19 -7.21 -4.07
N PHE A 57 -9.59 -7.95 -3.16
CA PHE A 57 -8.79 -9.13 -3.47
C PHE A 57 -9.32 -10.35 -2.74
N ASP A 58 -9.17 -11.52 -3.37
CA ASP A 58 -9.55 -12.79 -2.75
C ASP A 58 -8.59 -13.10 -1.59
N PRO A 59 -9.08 -13.12 -0.33
CA PRO A 59 -8.22 -13.32 0.83
C PRO A 59 -7.63 -14.73 0.92
N ALA A 60 -8.20 -15.70 0.19
CA ALA A 60 -7.65 -17.05 0.14
C ALA A 60 -6.42 -17.14 -0.78
N ARG A 61 -6.31 -16.23 -1.75
CA ARG A 61 -5.27 -16.28 -2.80
C ARG A 61 -4.19 -15.23 -2.64
N TYR A 62 -4.53 -14.10 -2.01
CA TYR A 62 -3.63 -12.95 -1.96
C TYR A 62 -3.15 -12.65 -0.55
N ARG A 63 -1.89 -12.25 -0.48
CA ARG A 63 -1.31 -11.56 0.67
C ARG A 63 -1.50 -10.08 0.40
N ILE A 64 -2.43 -9.46 1.11
CA ILE A 64 -2.95 -8.12 0.82
C ILE A 64 -2.24 -7.10 1.70
N VAL A 65 -1.52 -6.16 1.08
CA VAL A 65 -0.82 -5.09 1.80
C VAL A 65 -1.47 -3.76 1.46
N LEU A 66 -1.94 -3.06 2.48
CA LEU A 66 -2.42 -1.69 2.41
C LEU A 66 -1.48 -0.80 3.19
N PHE A 67 -1.26 0.41 2.73
CA PHE A 67 -0.55 1.40 3.53
C PHE A 67 -1.08 2.79 3.21
N ASP A 68 -0.96 3.69 4.17
CA ASP A 68 -1.28 5.10 3.99
C ASP A 68 -0.01 5.84 3.57
N GLN A 69 -0.09 6.54 2.45
CA GLN A 69 1.03 7.33 1.95
C GLN A 69 1.40 8.43 2.94
N ARG A 70 2.61 9.02 2.80
CA ARG A 70 3.08 10.08 3.68
C ARG A 70 2.02 11.16 3.84
N GLY A 71 1.73 11.55 5.08
CA GLY A 71 0.77 12.60 5.39
C GLY A 71 -0.70 12.20 5.27
N CYS A 72 -0.99 10.95 4.91
CA CYS A 72 -2.35 10.47 4.66
C CYS A 72 -2.81 9.53 5.76
N GLY A 73 -4.14 9.49 5.98
CA GLY A 73 -4.76 8.52 6.87
C GLY A 73 -4.11 8.48 8.24
N GLN A 74 -3.62 7.30 8.62
CA GLN A 74 -2.98 7.06 9.90
C GLN A 74 -1.46 7.24 9.87
N SER A 75 -0.87 7.56 8.71
CA SER A 75 0.56 7.88 8.61
C SER A 75 0.88 9.18 9.35
N ARG A 76 2.10 9.31 9.83
CA ARG A 76 2.53 10.41 10.70
C ARG A 76 3.73 11.15 10.12
N PRO A 77 3.82 12.48 10.22
CA PRO A 77 2.78 13.40 10.69
C PRO A 77 1.64 13.54 9.68
N HIS A 78 0.42 13.77 10.17
CA HIS A 78 -0.75 13.91 9.32
C HIS A 78 -0.70 15.20 8.50
N ALA A 79 -1.11 15.11 7.23
CA ALA A 79 -1.20 16.24 6.29
C ALA A 79 0.12 16.97 6.03
N SER A 80 1.27 16.37 6.35
CA SER A 80 2.57 16.97 6.05
C SER A 80 2.88 16.95 4.56
N LEU A 81 3.31 18.07 4.02
CA LEU A 81 3.79 18.18 2.63
C LEU A 81 5.32 18.19 2.55
N ILE A 82 6.01 18.15 3.69
CA ILE A 82 7.47 18.15 3.77
C ILE A 82 7.98 16.79 3.28
N ASP A 83 8.93 16.82 2.35
CA ASP A 83 9.53 15.59 1.78
C ASP A 83 8.46 14.59 1.36
N ASN A 84 7.46 15.07 0.61
CA ASN A 84 6.31 14.26 0.21
C ASN A 84 6.08 14.38 -1.30
N THR A 85 7.07 13.97 -2.07
CA THR A 85 7.02 13.94 -3.53
C THR A 85 6.78 12.51 -4.03
N THR A 86 6.50 12.37 -5.32
CA THR A 86 6.35 11.06 -5.94
C THR A 86 7.58 10.17 -5.73
N LEU A 87 8.79 10.73 -5.82
CA LEU A 87 10.02 9.97 -5.60
C LEU A 87 10.13 9.48 -4.15
N HIS A 88 9.71 10.26 -3.19
CA HIS A 88 9.66 9.83 -1.79
C HIS A 88 8.69 8.66 -1.62
N LEU A 89 7.51 8.74 -2.26
CA LEU A 89 6.51 7.68 -2.18
C LEU A 89 6.99 6.39 -2.84
N VAL A 90 7.67 6.48 -3.96
CA VAL A 90 8.28 5.31 -4.62
C VAL A 90 9.30 4.64 -3.70
N ALA A 91 10.14 5.43 -3.05
CA ALA A 91 11.12 4.91 -2.09
C ALA A 91 10.44 4.23 -0.90
N ASP A 92 9.32 4.78 -0.42
CA ASP A 92 8.56 4.20 0.69
C ASP A 92 7.96 2.83 0.31
N ILE A 93 7.47 2.68 -0.91
CA ILE A 93 6.94 1.41 -1.40
C ILE A 93 8.05 0.34 -1.35
N GLU A 94 9.26 0.69 -1.77
CA GLU A 94 10.40 -0.23 -1.70
C GLU A 94 10.79 -0.56 -0.26
N ARG A 95 10.80 0.42 0.65
CA ARG A 95 11.09 0.16 2.06
C ARG A 95 10.06 -0.77 2.69
N LEU A 96 8.79 -0.57 2.36
CA LEU A 96 7.71 -1.44 2.86
C LEU A 96 7.88 -2.86 2.32
N ARG A 97 8.18 -3.00 1.03
CA ARG A 97 8.42 -4.31 0.41
C ARG A 97 9.54 -5.05 1.12
N GLU A 98 10.68 -4.40 1.31
CA GLU A 98 11.83 -4.99 1.99
C GLU A 98 11.52 -5.35 3.44
N PHE A 99 10.84 -4.45 4.16
CA PHE A 99 10.43 -4.69 5.55
C PHE A 99 9.55 -5.94 5.68
N LEU A 100 8.65 -6.15 4.73
CA LEU A 100 7.74 -7.30 4.73
C LEU A 100 8.38 -8.57 4.15
N GLY A 101 9.61 -8.49 3.65
CA GLY A 101 10.31 -9.63 3.10
C GLY A 101 9.72 -10.13 1.77
N ILE A 102 9.14 -9.25 1.00
CA ILE A 102 8.51 -9.58 -0.29
C ILE A 102 9.50 -9.31 -1.42
N GLU A 103 9.76 -10.31 -2.25
CA GLU A 103 10.67 -10.17 -3.38
C GLU A 103 10.03 -9.42 -4.54
N ARG A 104 8.84 -9.81 -4.91
CA ARG A 104 8.04 -9.19 -5.99
C ARG A 104 6.59 -9.17 -5.58
N TRP A 105 5.86 -8.17 -6.05
CA TRP A 105 4.44 -8.08 -5.78
C TRP A 105 3.66 -7.48 -6.94
N GLN A 106 2.37 -7.77 -6.96
CA GLN A 106 1.44 -7.12 -7.85
C GLN A 106 1.14 -5.72 -7.29
N VAL A 107 1.10 -4.74 -8.16
CA VAL A 107 0.81 -3.35 -7.76
C VAL A 107 -0.55 -2.98 -8.32
N PHE A 108 -1.44 -2.53 -7.46
CA PHE A 108 -2.79 -2.13 -7.83
C PHE A 108 -3.07 -0.73 -7.31
N GLY A 109 -3.55 0.15 -8.18
CA GLY A 109 -3.90 1.51 -7.78
C GLY A 109 -5.01 2.07 -8.63
N GLY A 110 -5.85 2.91 -8.04
CA GLY A 110 -6.89 3.64 -8.74
C GLY A 110 -6.66 5.14 -8.63
N SER A 111 -7.09 5.91 -9.64
CA SER A 111 -6.94 7.36 -9.64
C SER A 111 -5.46 7.77 -9.49
N TRP A 112 -5.12 8.62 -8.50
CA TRP A 112 -3.72 8.97 -8.21
C TRP A 112 -2.86 7.73 -7.97
N GLY A 113 -3.40 6.71 -7.32
CA GLY A 113 -2.70 5.45 -7.08
C GLY A 113 -2.24 4.77 -8.36
N SER A 114 -2.98 4.90 -9.47
CA SER A 114 -2.53 4.34 -10.76
C SER A 114 -1.32 5.09 -11.32
N THR A 115 -1.26 6.40 -11.13
CA THR A 115 -0.08 7.20 -11.51
C THR A 115 1.13 6.80 -10.68
N LEU A 116 0.95 6.64 -9.39
CA LEU A 116 2.01 6.19 -8.49
C LEU A 116 2.48 4.77 -8.84
N ALA A 117 1.54 3.89 -9.20
CA ALA A 117 1.86 2.53 -9.63
C ALA A 117 2.76 2.52 -10.86
N LEU A 118 2.47 3.36 -11.84
CA LEU A 118 3.31 3.49 -13.03
C LEU A 118 4.71 4.03 -12.70
N ALA A 119 4.79 5.05 -11.85
CA ALA A 119 6.07 5.60 -11.43
C ALA A 119 6.92 4.56 -10.72
N TYR A 120 6.31 3.78 -9.82
CA TYR A 120 6.99 2.72 -9.10
C TYR A 120 7.47 1.61 -10.06
N ALA A 121 6.60 1.17 -10.98
CA ALA A 121 6.95 0.11 -11.93
C ALA A 121 8.07 0.52 -12.89
N GLN A 122 8.15 1.80 -13.25
CA GLN A 122 9.24 2.32 -14.08
C GLN A 122 10.57 2.32 -13.34
N GLU A 123 10.57 2.66 -12.06
CA GLU A 123 11.79 2.68 -11.23
C GLU A 123 12.22 1.28 -10.81
N HIS A 124 11.27 0.39 -10.56
CA HIS A 124 11.54 -0.94 -10.02
C HIS A 124 10.81 -2.05 -10.80
N PRO A 125 11.07 -2.17 -12.13
CA PRO A 125 10.37 -3.17 -12.94
C PRO A 125 10.62 -4.60 -12.50
N GLU A 126 11.73 -4.87 -11.84
CA GLU A 126 12.09 -6.20 -11.33
C GLU A 126 11.28 -6.60 -10.09
N ARG A 127 10.49 -5.68 -9.52
CA ARG A 127 9.70 -5.94 -8.31
C ARG A 127 8.20 -6.09 -8.58
N VAL A 128 7.80 -5.89 -9.82
CA VAL A 128 6.37 -5.92 -10.20
C VAL A 128 6.01 -7.17 -10.99
#